data_ac45cd1d4390597e00b7dd2df631fc58
#
_entry.id   ac45cd1d4390597e00b7dd2df631fc58
#
_cell.length_a   1.000
_cell.length_b   1.000
_cell.length_c   1.000
_cell.angle_alpha   90.00
_cell.angle_beta   90.00
_cell.angle_gamma   90.00
#
_symmetry.space_group_name_H-M   'P 1'
#
loop_
_entity.id
_entity.type
_entity.pdbx_description
1 polymer ?
#
loop_
_entity_poly.entity_id
_entity_poly.type
_entity_poly.pdbx_seq_one_letter_code
_entity_poly.pdbx_strand_id
1 'polypeptide(L)'
;MSKKVYIFLADGFEDIEGLTVVDLLRRAGIDIKTVSIKETTRIQTSHGITMLTDAIFAETDFADADMLVLPGGMPGTKYLAGYKPLIDLLTDFNNKGKKIAAICAAPSVFSGLGFLKDKKATSYPSFMEVIAKDGAQTSEDSVVTDGNITTSRGLGTAIDFALSIIEQLESKEKADEIA
;
A
#
# COMPACT_ATOMS: atom_id res chain seq x y z
N MET A 1 -17.67 8.80 -11.34
CA MET A 1 -16.47 8.18 -11.96
C MET A 1 -15.91 7.17 -10.98
N SER A 2 -15.38 6.02 -11.48
CA SER A 2 -14.74 5.01 -10.63
C SER A 2 -13.53 5.59 -9.90
N LYS A 3 -13.32 5.19 -8.64
CA LYS A 3 -12.13 5.55 -7.88
C LYS A 3 -10.90 4.90 -8.47
N LYS A 4 -9.78 5.62 -8.48
CA LYS A 4 -8.50 5.15 -9.03
C LYS A 4 -7.47 4.91 -7.94
N VAL A 5 -6.92 3.71 -7.94
CA VAL A 5 -5.89 3.27 -7.00
C VAL A 5 -4.67 2.78 -7.78
N TYR A 6 -3.50 3.11 -7.30
CA TYR A 6 -2.25 2.56 -7.81
C TYR A 6 -1.54 1.80 -6.70
N ILE A 7 -1.19 0.54 -6.97
CA ILE A 7 -0.35 -0.28 -6.10
C ILE A 7 1.02 -0.47 -6.74
N PHE A 8 2.07 -0.11 -6.01
CA PHE A 8 3.44 -0.13 -6.53
C PHE A 8 4.11 -1.45 -6.18
N LEU A 9 4.65 -2.10 -7.21
CA LEU A 9 5.27 -3.41 -7.09
C LEU A 9 6.76 -3.35 -7.46
N ALA A 10 7.56 -3.97 -6.61
CA ALA A 10 8.98 -4.25 -6.86
C ALA A 10 9.22 -5.75 -6.79
N ASP A 11 10.34 -6.23 -7.34
CA ASP A 11 10.73 -7.62 -7.15
C ASP A 11 10.82 -7.95 -5.65
N GLY A 12 10.27 -9.09 -5.24
CA GLY A 12 10.21 -9.50 -3.85
C GLY A 12 9.06 -8.92 -3.03
N PHE A 13 8.02 -8.34 -3.66
CA PHE A 13 6.79 -8.02 -2.92
C PHE A 13 6.08 -9.30 -2.47
N GLU A 14 5.34 -9.22 -1.36
CA GLU A 14 4.61 -10.37 -0.82
C GLU A 14 3.32 -10.61 -1.62
N ASP A 15 3.15 -11.84 -2.10
CA ASP A 15 2.09 -12.25 -3.03
C ASP A 15 0.69 -11.96 -2.50
N ILE A 16 0.40 -12.42 -1.28
CA ILE A 16 -0.93 -12.28 -0.66
C ILE A 16 -1.26 -10.80 -0.43
N GLU A 17 -0.31 -10.02 0.05
CA GLU A 17 -0.51 -8.62 0.39
C GLU A 17 -0.76 -7.74 -0.84
N GLY A 18 -0.06 -8.02 -1.94
CA GLY A 18 -0.27 -7.29 -3.19
C GLY A 18 -1.52 -7.75 -3.93
N LEU A 19 -1.63 -9.05 -4.20
CA LEU A 19 -2.68 -9.59 -5.07
C LEU A 19 -4.07 -9.60 -4.43
N THR A 20 -4.19 -9.78 -3.12
CA THR A 20 -5.47 -9.67 -2.41
C THR A 20 -6.07 -8.28 -2.56
N VAL A 21 -5.27 -7.23 -2.42
CA VAL A 21 -5.74 -5.85 -2.63
C VAL A 21 -6.23 -5.67 -4.05
N VAL A 22 -5.47 -6.12 -5.05
CA VAL A 22 -5.86 -6.01 -6.46
C VAL A 22 -7.16 -6.75 -6.74
N ASP A 23 -7.29 -8.00 -6.29
CA ASP A 23 -8.48 -8.82 -6.51
C ASP A 23 -9.74 -8.19 -5.90
N LEU A 24 -9.69 -7.85 -4.61
CA LEU A 24 -10.87 -7.35 -3.90
C LEU A 24 -11.30 -5.95 -4.39
N LEU A 25 -10.36 -5.06 -4.70
CA LEU A 25 -10.71 -3.75 -5.25
C LEU A 25 -11.33 -3.87 -6.64
N ARG A 26 -10.83 -4.76 -7.50
CA ARG A 26 -11.43 -5.03 -8.82
C ARG A 26 -12.84 -5.62 -8.69
N ARG A 27 -13.07 -6.53 -7.74
CA ARG A 27 -14.43 -7.03 -7.42
C ARG A 27 -15.38 -5.91 -7.00
N ALA A 28 -14.88 -4.92 -6.28
CA ALA A 28 -15.66 -3.75 -5.86
C ALA A 28 -15.91 -2.73 -6.98
N GLY A 29 -15.34 -2.92 -8.18
CA GLY A 29 -15.46 -2.00 -9.31
C GLY A 29 -14.51 -0.79 -9.22
N ILE A 30 -13.52 -0.82 -8.33
CA ILE A 30 -12.48 0.21 -8.21
C ILE A 30 -11.42 -0.01 -9.29
N ASP A 31 -11.04 1.05 -10.00
CA ASP A 31 -9.98 1.00 -11.01
C ASP A 31 -8.60 0.97 -10.34
N ILE A 32 -8.18 -0.23 -9.91
CA ILE A 32 -6.83 -0.43 -9.39
C ILE A 32 -5.87 -0.91 -10.48
N LYS A 33 -4.71 -0.25 -10.57
CA LYS A 33 -3.61 -0.64 -11.46
C LYS A 33 -2.38 -1.04 -10.68
N THR A 34 -1.78 -2.15 -11.09
CA THR A 34 -0.46 -2.57 -10.64
C THR A 34 0.61 -1.81 -11.42
N VAL A 35 1.57 -1.23 -10.71
CA VAL A 35 2.62 -0.39 -11.29
C VAL A 35 3.99 -0.92 -10.89
N SER A 36 4.79 -1.31 -11.89
CA SER A 36 6.20 -1.69 -11.66
C SER A 36 7.05 -0.44 -11.46
N ILE A 37 7.92 -0.46 -10.45
CA ILE A 37 8.96 0.57 -10.29
C ILE A 37 10.20 0.31 -11.16
N LYS A 38 10.21 -0.79 -11.93
CA LYS A 38 11.26 -1.13 -12.89
C LYS A 38 10.94 -0.51 -14.27
N GLU A 39 11.90 -0.60 -15.17
CA GLU A 39 11.72 -0.20 -16.58
C GLU A 39 10.90 -1.23 -17.40
N THR A 40 10.45 -2.30 -16.78
CA THR A 40 9.64 -3.36 -17.41
C THR A 40 8.45 -3.69 -16.54
N THR A 41 7.39 -4.23 -17.16
CA THR A 41 6.20 -4.73 -16.46
C THR A 41 6.44 -6.05 -15.73
N ARG A 42 7.55 -6.76 -16.00
CA ARG A 42 7.85 -8.07 -15.41
C ARG A 42 8.35 -7.92 -13.97
N ILE A 43 7.59 -8.47 -13.03
CA ILE A 43 7.90 -8.50 -11.59
C ILE A 43 7.94 -9.95 -11.13
N GLN A 44 8.85 -10.27 -10.21
CA GLN A 44 8.89 -11.53 -9.50
C GLN A 44 8.54 -11.30 -8.03
N THR A 45 7.59 -12.08 -7.50
CA THR A 45 7.17 -11.98 -6.08
C THR A 45 8.22 -12.58 -5.14
N SER A 46 8.04 -12.40 -3.84
CA SER A 46 8.90 -12.98 -2.80
C SER A 46 8.91 -14.52 -2.80
N HIS A 47 7.89 -15.15 -3.37
CA HIS A 47 7.79 -16.61 -3.49
C HIS A 47 8.02 -17.13 -4.91
N GLY A 48 8.67 -16.34 -5.77
CA GLY A 48 9.12 -16.76 -7.09
C GLY A 48 8.06 -16.78 -8.19
N ILE A 49 6.88 -16.23 -7.94
CA ILE A 49 5.84 -16.11 -8.95
C ILE A 49 6.19 -14.93 -9.87
N THR A 50 6.21 -15.17 -11.17
CA THR A 50 6.40 -14.09 -12.15
C THR A 50 5.05 -13.60 -12.65
N MET A 51 4.88 -12.28 -12.65
CA MET A 51 3.69 -11.62 -13.19
C MET A 51 4.05 -10.40 -14.04
N LEU A 52 3.07 -9.92 -14.80
CA LEU A 52 3.16 -8.65 -15.50
C LEU A 52 2.27 -7.63 -14.79
N THR A 53 2.80 -6.42 -14.58
CA THR A 53 2.02 -5.29 -14.08
C THR A 53 1.25 -4.62 -15.21
N ASP A 54 0.20 -3.86 -14.84
CA ASP A 54 -0.61 -3.10 -15.82
C ASP A 54 0.17 -1.95 -16.44
N ALA A 55 1.14 -1.39 -15.70
CA ALA A 55 1.93 -0.22 -16.12
C ALA A 55 3.33 -0.22 -15.50
N ILE A 56 4.19 0.66 -16.00
CA ILE A 56 5.46 1.02 -15.37
C ILE A 56 5.40 2.46 -14.85
N PHE A 57 6.10 2.73 -13.75
CA PHE A 57 6.06 4.02 -13.06
C PHE A 57 6.44 5.19 -13.98
N ALA A 58 7.53 5.03 -14.73
CA ALA A 58 8.09 6.09 -15.58
C ALA A 58 7.14 6.55 -16.71
N GLU A 59 6.13 5.73 -17.06
CA GLU A 59 5.18 6.00 -18.14
C GLU A 59 3.76 6.30 -17.63
N THR A 60 3.58 6.45 -16.32
CA THR A 60 2.26 6.60 -15.71
C THR A 60 2.08 8.01 -15.15
N ASP A 61 0.94 8.64 -15.46
CA ASP A 61 0.49 9.86 -14.81
C ASP A 61 -0.41 9.49 -13.62
N PHE A 62 -0.07 9.99 -12.44
CA PHE A 62 -0.79 9.73 -11.18
C PHE A 62 -1.71 10.88 -10.75
N ALA A 63 -1.91 11.89 -11.59
CA ALA A 63 -2.67 13.10 -11.23
C ALA A 63 -4.12 12.79 -10.81
N ASP A 64 -4.71 11.75 -11.39
CA ASP A 64 -6.09 11.32 -11.14
C ASP A 64 -6.23 10.26 -10.02
N ALA A 65 -5.14 9.90 -9.35
CA ALA A 65 -5.17 8.90 -8.30
C ALA A 65 -5.93 9.38 -7.05
N ASP A 66 -6.81 8.53 -6.53
CA ASP A 66 -7.49 8.73 -5.25
C ASP A 66 -6.69 8.14 -4.07
N MET A 67 -5.96 7.05 -4.30
CA MET A 67 -5.13 6.40 -3.28
C MET A 67 -3.90 5.72 -3.89
N LEU A 68 -2.79 5.73 -3.12
CA LEU A 68 -1.57 4.98 -3.41
C LEU A 68 -1.38 3.88 -2.37
N VAL A 69 -0.99 2.67 -2.80
CA VAL A 69 -0.87 1.50 -1.94
C VAL A 69 0.52 0.87 -2.08
N LEU A 70 1.11 0.48 -0.95
CA LEU A 70 2.36 -0.27 -0.88
C LEU A 70 2.12 -1.64 -0.25
N PRO A 71 2.37 -2.76 -0.96
CA PRO A 71 2.44 -4.08 -0.34
C PRO A 71 3.76 -4.23 0.42
N GLY A 72 3.81 -5.20 1.32
CA GLY A 72 5.03 -5.58 2.01
C GLY A 72 5.85 -6.61 1.23
N GLY A 73 6.59 -7.41 1.98
CA GLY A 73 7.55 -8.37 1.45
C GLY A 73 8.95 -7.79 1.32
N MET A 74 9.93 -8.67 1.47
CA MET A 74 11.35 -8.33 1.33
C MET A 74 11.96 -9.13 0.17
N PRO A 75 12.83 -8.53 -0.66
CA PRO A 75 13.35 -7.16 -0.57
C PRO A 75 12.45 -6.09 -1.21
N GLY A 76 11.21 -6.42 -1.63
CA GLY A 76 10.31 -5.49 -2.32
C GLY A 76 10.14 -4.14 -1.60
N THR A 77 9.85 -4.16 -0.30
CA THR A 77 9.72 -2.95 0.53
C THR A 77 10.99 -2.08 0.49
N LYS A 78 12.15 -2.72 0.53
CA LYS A 78 13.44 -2.01 0.47
C LYS A 78 13.64 -1.32 -0.89
N TYR A 79 13.23 -1.95 -1.98
CA TYR A 79 13.31 -1.36 -3.31
C TYR A 79 12.32 -0.19 -3.46
N LEU A 80 11.10 -0.32 -2.91
CA LEU A 80 10.15 0.79 -2.89
C LEU A 80 10.70 1.99 -2.11
N ALA A 81 11.28 1.75 -0.93
CA ALA A 81 11.89 2.79 -0.10
C ALA A 81 13.07 3.49 -0.80
N GLY A 82 13.80 2.79 -1.66
CA GLY A 82 14.96 3.33 -2.40
C GLY A 82 14.59 3.99 -3.73
N TYR A 83 13.35 3.90 -4.19
CA TYR A 83 12.94 4.44 -5.48
C TYR A 83 12.45 5.89 -5.35
N LYS A 84 13.36 6.83 -5.56
CA LYS A 84 13.13 8.26 -5.33
C LYS A 84 11.87 8.81 -6.00
N PRO A 85 11.52 8.49 -7.26
CA PRO A 85 10.29 9.01 -7.87
C PRO A 85 9.02 8.62 -7.11
N LEU A 86 8.95 7.40 -6.55
CA LEU A 86 7.86 6.97 -5.70
C LEU A 86 7.83 7.74 -4.37
N ILE A 87 9.00 7.95 -3.77
CA ILE A 87 9.12 8.71 -2.51
C ILE A 87 8.63 10.15 -2.69
N ASP A 88 8.98 10.78 -3.81
CA ASP A 88 8.53 12.14 -4.14
C ASP A 88 6.99 12.16 -4.34
N LEU A 89 6.43 11.16 -5.01
CA LEU A 89 4.98 11.02 -5.22
C LEU A 89 4.24 10.82 -3.90
N LEU A 90 4.72 9.91 -3.03
CA LEU A 90 4.13 9.66 -1.70
C LEU A 90 4.16 10.92 -0.84
N THR A 91 5.25 11.67 -0.89
CA THR A 91 5.42 12.91 -0.15
C THR A 91 4.43 13.98 -0.63
N ASP A 92 4.26 14.14 -1.94
CA ASP A 92 3.27 15.04 -2.52
C ASP A 92 1.84 14.66 -2.11
N PHE A 93 1.49 13.35 -2.18
CA PHE A 93 0.19 12.84 -1.75
C PHE A 93 -0.07 13.13 -0.28
N ASN A 94 0.87 12.81 0.58
CA ASN A 94 0.73 13.04 2.02
C ASN A 94 0.59 14.54 2.35
N ASN A 95 1.38 15.40 1.72
CA ASN A 95 1.31 16.84 1.92
C ASN A 95 -0.03 17.45 1.47
N LYS A 96 -0.67 16.86 0.47
CA LYS A 96 -2.00 17.22 -0.02
C LYS A 96 -3.14 16.57 0.76
N GLY A 97 -2.85 15.76 1.78
CA GLY A 97 -3.85 15.02 2.53
C GLY A 97 -4.56 13.93 1.71
N LYS A 98 -3.98 13.51 0.57
CA LYS A 98 -4.51 12.41 -0.23
C LYS A 98 -4.21 11.06 0.42
N LYS A 99 -5.04 10.07 0.16
CA LYS A 99 -4.97 8.77 0.83
C LYS A 99 -3.75 7.96 0.40
N ILE A 100 -3.05 7.41 1.37
CA ILE A 100 -1.97 6.44 1.19
C ILE A 100 -2.16 5.26 2.14
N ALA A 101 -1.78 4.06 1.70
CA ALA A 101 -1.94 2.84 2.48
C ALA A 101 -0.73 1.91 2.33
N ALA A 102 -0.37 1.21 3.40
CA ALA A 102 0.75 0.28 3.41
C ALA A 102 0.51 -0.89 4.36
N ILE A 103 1.02 -2.07 4.02
CA ILE A 103 0.84 -3.29 4.80
C ILE A 103 2.18 -3.96 5.12
N CYS A 104 2.24 -4.67 6.22
CA CYS A 104 3.36 -5.53 6.64
C CYS A 104 4.64 -4.74 6.94
N ALA A 105 5.68 -4.90 6.14
CA ALA A 105 6.92 -4.14 6.24
C ALA A 105 6.78 -2.71 5.68
N ALA A 106 5.85 -2.49 4.76
CA ALA A 106 5.74 -1.23 4.00
C ALA A 106 5.38 0.02 4.84
N PRO A 107 4.67 -0.05 5.98
CA PRO A 107 4.53 1.11 6.87
C PRO A 107 5.86 1.73 7.30
N SER A 108 6.96 0.94 7.31
CA SER A 108 8.30 1.47 7.59
C SER A 108 8.77 2.50 6.55
N VAL A 109 8.27 2.44 5.33
CA VAL A 109 8.54 3.45 4.29
C VAL A 109 7.92 4.79 4.71
N PHE A 110 6.67 4.79 5.14
CA PHE A 110 5.99 5.99 5.65
C PHE A 110 6.66 6.53 6.92
N SER A 111 7.07 5.62 7.81
CA SER A 111 7.78 5.96 9.04
C SER A 111 9.09 6.69 8.75
N GLY A 112 9.91 6.15 7.86
CA GLY A 112 11.18 6.76 7.45
C GLY A 112 11.04 8.13 6.79
N LEU A 113 9.86 8.43 6.25
CA LEU A 113 9.52 9.75 5.68
C LEU A 113 8.90 10.71 6.71
N GLY A 114 8.76 10.27 7.96
CA GLY A 114 8.17 11.07 9.03
C GLY A 114 6.63 11.16 8.98
N PHE A 115 5.95 10.42 8.11
CA PHE A 115 4.50 10.50 7.93
C PHE A 115 3.72 9.94 9.12
N LEU A 116 4.31 9.01 9.87
CA LEU A 116 3.65 8.35 11.01
C LEU A 116 3.88 9.05 12.35
N LYS A 117 4.67 10.12 12.38
CA LYS A 117 4.91 10.87 13.61
C LYS A 117 3.58 11.38 14.21
N ASP A 118 3.38 11.07 15.49
CA ASP A 118 2.18 11.42 16.26
C ASP A 118 0.87 10.80 15.71
N LYS A 119 0.97 9.81 14.83
CA LYS A 119 -0.19 9.08 14.29
C LYS A 119 -0.27 7.66 14.82
N LYS A 120 -1.50 7.16 14.94
CA LYS A 120 -1.74 5.74 15.18
C LYS A 120 -1.38 4.94 13.94
N ALA A 121 -0.63 3.85 14.12
CA ALA A 121 -0.21 2.98 13.03
C ALA A 121 0.06 1.55 13.51
N THR A 122 0.00 0.62 12.58
CA THR A 122 0.43 -0.76 12.77
C THR A 122 1.40 -1.16 11.67
N SER A 123 2.07 -2.29 11.87
CA SER A 123 3.03 -2.86 10.92
C SER A 123 3.21 -4.34 11.22
N TYR A 124 4.01 -5.01 10.42
CA TYR A 124 4.45 -6.36 10.75
C TYR A 124 5.20 -6.37 12.10
N PRO A 125 5.04 -7.40 12.95
CA PRO A 125 5.60 -7.40 14.30
C PRO A 125 7.06 -6.98 14.41
N SER A 126 7.93 -7.46 13.51
CA SER A 126 9.35 -7.10 13.54
C SER A 126 9.66 -5.63 13.14
N PHE A 127 8.70 -4.91 12.60
CA PHE A 127 8.81 -3.48 12.25
C PHE A 127 8.14 -2.54 13.25
N MET A 128 7.42 -3.07 14.25
CA MET A 128 6.71 -2.25 15.24
C MET A 128 7.65 -1.33 16.02
N GLU A 129 8.82 -1.83 16.43
CA GLU A 129 9.80 -1.01 17.11
C GLU A 129 10.39 0.09 16.22
N VAL A 130 10.53 -0.18 14.92
CA VAL A 130 11.04 0.81 13.96
C VAL A 130 10.08 1.98 13.87
N ILE A 131 8.79 1.71 13.61
CA ILE A 131 7.79 2.78 13.49
C ILE A 131 7.56 3.52 14.81
N ALA A 132 7.67 2.83 15.95
CA ALA A 132 7.58 3.46 17.28
C ALA A 132 8.75 4.45 17.52
N LYS A 133 9.97 4.10 17.16
CA LYS A 133 11.15 4.97 17.27
C LYS A 133 11.01 6.25 16.45
N ASP A 134 10.34 6.17 15.31
CA ASP A 134 10.07 7.30 14.43
C ASP A 134 8.86 8.14 14.87
N GLY A 135 8.24 7.80 16.01
CA GLY A 135 7.21 8.58 16.67
C GLY A 135 5.77 8.13 16.41
N ALA A 136 5.54 6.96 15.81
CA ALA A 136 4.21 6.39 15.67
C ALA A 136 3.64 5.93 17.02
N GLN A 137 2.34 6.11 17.22
CA GLN A 137 1.57 5.49 18.29
C GLN A 137 1.12 4.12 17.81
N THR A 138 1.87 3.07 18.17
CA THR A 138 1.67 1.72 17.65
C THR A 138 0.41 1.06 18.19
N SER A 139 -0.30 0.32 17.33
CA SER A 139 -1.44 -0.55 17.65
C SER A 139 -1.23 -1.94 17.10
N GLU A 140 -1.76 -2.95 17.75
CA GLU A 140 -1.77 -4.33 17.26
C GLU A 140 -3.06 -4.69 16.48
N ASP A 141 -3.91 -3.72 16.22
CA ASP A 141 -5.09 -3.91 15.39
C ASP A 141 -4.73 -4.36 13.97
N SER A 142 -5.58 -5.19 13.35
CA SER A 142 -5.37 -5.71 12.01
C SER A 142 -5.19 -4.60 10.97
N VAL A 143 -5.95 -3.51 11.10
CA VAL A 143 -5.90 -2.32 10.26
C VAL A 143 -6.04 -1.08 11.11
N VAL A 144 -5.24 -0.07 10.85
CA VAL A 144 -5.31 1.24 11.52
C VAL A 144 -5.39 2.32 10.47
N THR A 145 -6.42 3.16 10.54
CA THR A 145 -6.54 4.38 9.73
C THR A 145 -6.47 5.58 10.63
N ASP A 146 -5.54 6.49 10.35
CA ASP A 146 -5.39 7.77 11.02
C ASP A 146 -5.24 8.88 9.98
N GLY A 147 -6.27 9.71 9.86
CA GLY A 147 -6.34 10.73 8.82
C GLY A 147 -6.35 10.11 7.41
N ASN A 148 -5.38 10.50 6.62
CA ASN A 148 -5.21 10.01 5.24
C ASN A 148 -4.37 8.73 5.11
N ILE A 149 -3.88 8.17 6.21
CA ILE A 149 -2.95 7.04 6.20
C ILE A 149 -3.62 5.79 6.77
N THR A 150 -3.56 4.69 6.03
CA THR A 150 -4.00 3.37 6.45
C THR A 150 -2.83 2.40 6.50
N THR A 151 -2.67 1.70 7.61
CA THR A 151 -1.63 0.68 7.79
C THR A 151 -2.23 -0.65 8.24
N SER A 152 -1.57 -1.76 7.89
CA SER A 152 -2.01 -3.11 8.27
C SER A 152 -0.81 -4.01 8.59
N ARG A 153 -1.06 -5.13 9.29
CA ARG A 153 0.01 -5.93 9.91
C ARG A 153 0.73 -6.88 8.96
N GLY A 154 0.04 -7.57 8.07
CA GLY A 154 0.70 -8.55 7.23
C GLY A 154 -0.25 -9.44 6.45
N LEU A 155 0.25 -10.55 5.93
CA LEU A 155 -0.50 -11.43 5.04
C LEU A 155 -1.84 -11.90 5.64
N GLY A 156 -1.88 -12.20 6.93
CA GLY A 156 -3.10 -12.64 7.61
C GLY A 156 -4.17 -11.55 7.75
N THR A 157 -3.83 -10.29 7.54
CA THR A 157 -4.76 -9.14 7.59
C THR A 157 -5.00 -8.50 6.22
N ALA A 158 -4.52 -9.12 5.14
CA ALA A 158 -4.60 -8.56 3.79
C ALA A 158 -6.05 -8.35 3.31
N ILE A 159 -6.96 -9.26 3.67
CA ILE A 159 -8.39 -9.13 3.35
C ILE A 159 -8.99 -7.93 4.11
N ASP A 160 -8.79 -7.83 5.41
CA ASP A 160 -9.26 -6.71 6.22
C ASP A 160 -8.70 -5.37 5.72
N PHE A 161 -7.43 -5.36 5.30
CA PHE A 161 -6.78 -4.20 4.69
C PHE A 161 -7.46 -3.77 3.40
N ALA A 162 -7.70 -4.70 2.48
CA ALA A 162 -8.40 -4.43 1.23
C ALA A 162 -9.85 -3.95 1.46
N LEU A 163 -10.58 -4.57 2.37
CA LEU A 163 -11.95 -4.17 2.72
C LEU A 163 -11.99 -2.77 3.33
N SER A 164 -11.02 -2.42 4.19
CA SER A 164 -10.88 -1.06 4.72
C SER A 164 -10.64 -0.01 3.63
N ILE A 165 -9.86 -0.35 2.60
CA ILE A 165 -9.65 0.54 1.45
C ILE A 165 -10.96 0.72 0.67
N ILE A 166 -11.70 -0.37 0.43
CA ILE A 166 -13.00 -0.32 -0.25
C ILE A 166 -13.99 0.56 0.54
N GLU A 167 -14.07 0.38 1.85
CA GLU A 167 -14.93 1.20 2.72
C GLU A 167 -14.60 2.69 2.60
N GLN A 168 -13.32 3.04 2.58
CA GLN A 168 -12.86 4.43 2.49
C GLN A 168 -13.10 5.09 1.12
N LEU A 169 -13.10 4.33 0.05
CA LEU A 169 -13.23 4.83 -1.32
C LEU A 169 -14.66 4.76 -1.86
N GLU A 170 -15.42 3.80 -1.41
CA GLU A 170 -16.82 3.57 -1.81
C GLU A 170 -17.76 3.69 -0.61
N SER A 171 -18.00 2.58 0.10
CA SER A 171 -18.84 2.56 1.30
C SER A 171 -18.62 1.29 2.12
N LYS A 172 -19.10 1.31 3.38
CA LYS A 172 -19.14 0.13 4.23
C LYS A 172 -19.98 -1.00 3.61
N GLU A 173 -21.13 -0.66 3.02
CA GLU A 173 -22.04 -1.61 2.38
C GLU A 173 -21.33 -2.33 1.22
N LYS A 174 -20.52 -1.60 0.43
CA LYS A 174 -19.73 -2.22 -0.65
C LYS A 174 -18.64 -3.13 -0.10
N ALA A 175 -17.95 -2.75 0.96
CA ALA A 175 -16.99 -3.61 1.63
C ALA A 175 -17.64 -4.90 2.18
N ASP A 176 -18.80 -4.79 2.83
CA ASP A 176 -19.57 -5.93 3.36
C ASP A 176 -20.09 -6.85 2.23
N GLU A 177 -20.42 -6.31 1.06
CA GLU A 177 -20.82 -7.11 -0.12
C GLU A 177 -19.65 -7.95 -0.67
N ILE A 178 -18.42 -7.43 -0.59
CA ILE A 178 -17.22 -8.09 -1.13
C ILE A 178 -16.62 -9.09 -0.14
N ALA A 179 -16.88 -8.95 1.16
CA ALA A 179 -16.32 -9.75 2.26
C ALA A 179 -16.78 -11.27 2.22
#